data_9293561b90aa73115a217eca57ca4e5d
#
_entry.id   9293561b90aa73115a217eca57ca4e5d
#
_cell.length_a   1.000
_cell.length_b   1.000
_cell.length_c   1.000
_cell.angle_alpha   90.00
_cell.angle_beta   90.00
_cell.angle_gamma   90.00
#
_symmetry.space_group_name_H-M   'P 1'
#
loop_
_entity.id
_entity.type
_entity.pdbx_description
1 polymer ?
#
loop_
_entity_poly.entity_id
_entity_poly.type
_entity_poly.pdbx_seq_one_letter_code
_entity_poly.pdbx_strand_id
1 'polypeptide(L)'
;QIDPKHPYENAKTTSYFMAPFFGYQSVRYFAEICGLLGKVDEQNHYDEIAQQMKNAIQNGIMRGGHMPDDLMGGYCVAIAFDLVPDDLKESYKEKLVSLIQKNDYCLDTGFLATPFLLDALCIVGEQELAHQVFWQDKRPSWLYEVDHGATAIWEAWDADEAKKPGRFVSFDHYALGCVDDWMERAICGIDTDQAGFKHFVIRPQYDSKLTSCERTFESEAGM
;
A
#
# COMPACT_ATOMS: atom_id res chain seq x y z
N GLN A 1 -0.26 14.15 4.33
CA GLN A 1 0.67 15.30 4.23
C GLN A 1 1.37 15.52 5.55
N ILE A 2 2.69 15.41 5.59
CA ILE A 2 3.45 15.85 6.76
C ILE A 2 3.48 17.39 6.68
N ASP A 3 2.78 18.08 7.60
CA ASP A 3 2.91 19.53 7.73
C ASP A 3 4.38 19.87 8.04
N PRO A 4 5.12 20.58 7.16
CA PRO A 4 6.52 20.91 7.40
C PRO A 4 6.74 21.74 8.67
N LYS A 5 5.70 22.39 9.19
CA LYS A 5 5.74 23.19 10.42
C LYS A 5 5.51 22.35 11.68
N HIS A 6 4.83 21.19 11.53
CA HIS A 6 4.44 20.32 12.65
C HIS A 6 4.62 18.83 12.30
N PRO A 7 5.83 18.39 11.92
CA PRO A 7 6.07 17.06 11.37
C PRO A 7 5.74 15.91 12.34
N TYR A 8 5.72 16.17 13.65
CA TYR A 8 5.44 15.14 14.67
C TYR A 8 3.98 15.13 15.15
N GLU A 9 3.21 16.18 14.93
CA GLU A 9 1.80 16.24 15.32
C GLU A 9 0.93 15.39 14.39
N ASN A 10 1.19 15.42 13.10
CA ASN A 10 0.50 14.58 12.12
C ASN A 10 0.79 13.07 12.33
N ALA A 11 2.00 12.71 12.77
CA ALA A 11 2.33 11.33 13.09
C ALA A 11 1.49 10.78 14.26
N LYS A 12 1.13 11.60 15.23
CA LYS A 12 0.22 11.20 16.33
C LYS A 12 -1.20 10.94 15.85
N THR A 13 -1.70 11.75 14.92
CA THR A 13 -3.05 11.62 14.37
C THR A 13 -3.20 10.32 13.59
N THR A 14 -2.23 9.98 12.74
CA THR A 14 -2.28 8.74 11.94
C THR A 14 -2.08 7.47 12.77
N SER A 15 -1.31 7.50 13.85
CA SER A 15 -1.08 6.33 14.70
C SER A 15 -2.36 5.80 15.35
N TYR A 16 -3.35 6.63 15.56
CA TYR A 16 -4.65 6.28 16.13
C TYR A 16 -5.37 5.17 15.34
N PHE A 17 -5.28 5.15 14.02
CA PHE A 17 -5.90 4.11 13.20
C PHE A 17 -4.87 3.16 12.56
N MET A 18 -3.68 3.64 12.21
CA MET A 18 -2.66 2.80 11.58
C MET A 18 -2.19 1.67 12.50
N ALA A 19 -1.94 1.94 13.79
CA ALA A 19 -1.50 0.91 14.72
C ALA A 19 -2.51 -0.23 14.88
N PRO A 20 -3.83 0.00 15.08
CA PRO A 20 -4.83 -1.06 15.05
C PRO A 20 -4.90 -1.83 13.72
N PHE A 21 -4.77 -1.16 12.57
CA PHE A 21 -4.82 -1.81 11.26
C PHE A 21 -3.66 -2.79 11.06
N PHE A 22 -2.45 -2.36 11.35
CA PHE A 22 -1.27 -3.22 11.27
C PHE A 22 -1.26 -4.31 12.35
N GLY A 23 -1.80 -4.01 13.54
CA GLY A 23 -2.01 -5.01 14.58
C GLY A 23 -2.93 -6.13 14.12
N TYR A 24 -4.08 -5.79 13.53
CA TYR A 24 -5.00 -6.74 12.91
C TYR A 24 -4.32 -7.58 11.84
N GLN A 25 -3.63 -6.94 10.91
CA GLN A 25 -2.95 -7.63 9.81
C GLN A 25 -1.86 -8.60 10.31
N SER A 26 -1.12 -8.21 11.35
CA SER A 26 -0.11 -9.07 11.97
C SER A 26 -0.72 -10.32 12.60
N VAL A 27 -1.85 -10.18 13.30
CA VAL A 27 -2.57 -11.31 13.90
C VAL A 27 -3.12 -12.23 12.83
N ARG A 28 -3.69 -11.68 11.75
CA ARG A 28 -4.18 -12.44 10.61
C ARG A 28 -3.09 -13.27 9.94
N TYR A 29 -1.94 -12.67 9.64
CA TYR A 29 -0.79 -13.40 9.08
C TYR A 29 -0.30 -14.50 10.02
N PHE A 30 -0.30 -14.24 11.33
CA PHE A 30 0.11 -15.27 12.29
C PHE A 30 -0.85 -16.46 12.31
N ALA A 31 -2.16 -16.22 12.21
CA ALA A 31 -3.16 -17.30 12.07
C ALA A 31 -2.92 -18.11 10.79
N GLU A 32 -2.70 -17.45 9.66
CA GLU A 32 -2.37 -18.13 8.38
C GLU A 32 -1.11 -19.00 8.51
N ILE A 33 -0.04 -18.49 9.13
CA ILE A 33 1.19 -19.25 9.40
C ILE A 33 0.91 -20.46 10.28
N CYS A 34 0.09 -20.33 11.31
CA CYS A 34 -0.33 -21.46 12.15
C CYS A 34 -1.02 -22.55 11.32
N GLY A 35 -1.93 -22.14 10.42
CA GLY A 35 -2.61 -23.07 9.50
C GLY A 35 -1.64 -23.80 8.56
N LEU A 36 -0.69 -23.10 7.95
CA LEU A 36 0.33 -23.70 7.09
C LEU A 36 1.22 -24.69 7.85
N LEU A 37 1.44 -24.49 9.14
CA LEU A 37 2.22 -25.37 10.02
C LEU A 37 1.37 -26.50 10.63
N GLY A 38 0.08 -26.61 10.29
CA GLY A 38 -0.84 -27.61 10.83
C GLY A 38 -1.23 -27.41 12.29
N LYS A 39 -1.01 -26.20 12.83
CA LYS A 39 -1.37 -25.81 14.21
C LYS A 39 -2.79 -25.27 14.27
N VAL A 40 -3.76 -26.18 14.11
CA VAL A 40 -5.18 -25.84 13.94
C VAL A 40 -5.78 -25.10 15.12
N ASP A 41 -5.45 -25.48 16.36
CA ASP A 41 -5.99 -24.86 17.55
C ASP A 41 -5.50 -23.41 17.70
N GLU A 42 -4.19 -23.17 17.44
CA GLU A 42 -3.61 -21.84 17.43
C GLU A 42 -4.17 -20.99 16.27
N GLN A 43 -4.35 -21.58 15.09
CA GLN A 43 -4.99 -20.89 13.97
C GLN A 43 -6.37 -20.39 14.37
N ASN A 44 -7.24 -21.26 14.86
CA ASN A 44 -8.60 -20.91 15.26
C ASN A 44 -8.61 -19.81 16.34
N HIS A 45 -7.71 -19.91 17.31
CA HIS A 45 -7.59 -18.90 18.37
C HIS A 45 -7.21 -17.51 17.83
N TYR A 46 -6.23 -17.43 16.92
CA TYR A 46 -5.81 -16.14 16.34
C TYR A 46 -6.78 -15.62 15.29
N ASP A 47 -7.51 -16.46 14.57
CA ASP A 47 -8.63 -16.07 13.70
C ASP A 47 -9.74 -15.39 14.50
N GLU A 48 -10.09 -15.93 15.68
CA GLU A 48 -11.05 -15.29 16.58
C GLU A 48 -10.57 -13.92 17.07
N ILE A 49 -9.28 -13.79 17.43
CA ILE A 49 -8.70 -12.51 17.84
C ILE A 49 -8.74 -11.52 16.66
N ALA A 50 -8.33 -11.94 15.46
CA ALA A 50 -8.37 -11.10 14.27
C ALA A 50 -9.81 -10.60 13.99
N GLN A 51 -10.80 -11.48 14.10
CA GLN A 51 -12.21 -11.09 13.91
C GLN A 51 -12.70 -10.08 14.97
N GLN A 52 -12.30 -10.26 16.23
CA GLN A 52 -12.62 -9.30 17.29
C GLN A 52 -11.97 -7.93 17.03
N MET A 53 -10.71 -7.92 16.57
CA MET A 53 -10.00 -6.69 16.19
C MET A 53 -10.67 -6.01 15.00
N LYS A 54 -11.05 -6.76 13.95
CA LYS A 54 -11.78 -6.23 12.79
C LYS A 54 -13.08 -5.56 13.22
N ASN A 55 -13.86 -6.23 14.05
CA ASN A 55 -15.13 -5.69 14.58
C ASN A 55 -14.90 -4.42 15.41
N ALA A 56 -13.87 -4.39 16.25
CA ALA A 56 -13.53 -3.21 17.05
C ALA A 56 -13.10 -2.01 16.17
N ILE A 57 -12.32 -2.26 15.12
CA ILE A 57 -11.90 -1.25 14.13
C ILE A 57 -13.13 -0.68 13.41
N GLN A 58 -13.99 -1.55 12.89
CA GLN A 58 -15.19 -1.15 12.16
C GLN A 58 -16.14 -0.33 13.03
N ASN A 59 -16.42 -0.79 14.25
CA ASN A 59 -17.34 -0.12 15.18
C ASN A 59 -16.74 1.14 15.84
N GLY A 60 -15.43 1.21 15.98
CA GLY A 60 -14.74 2.34 16.61
C GLY A 60 -14.27 3.38 15.60
N ILE A 61 -13.36 2.99 14.70
CA ILE A 61 -12.69 3.91 13.79
C ILE A 61 -13.57 4.26 12.58
N MET A 62 -14.30 3.27 12.02
CA MET A 62 -15.08 3.44 10.79
C MET A 62 -16.57 3.74 11.04
N ARG A 63 -16.96 3.92 12.31
CA ARG A 63 -18.37 4.10 12.70
C ARG A 63 -19.08 5.27 12.00
N GLY A 64 -18.33 6.30 11.58
CA GLY A 64 -18.87 7.45 10.85
C GLY A 64 -19.09 7.22 9.36
N GLY A 65 -18.79 6.02 8.85
CA GLY A 65 -18.86 5.73 7.40
C GLY A 65 -17.72 6.32 6.57
N HIS A 66 -16.69 6.86 7.22
CA HIS A 66 -15.49 7.42 6.60
C HIS A 66 -14.29 7.30 7.55
N MET A 67 -13.09 7.49 7.03
CA MET A 67 -11.88 7.58 7.86
C MET A 67 -11.87 8.90 8.65
N PRO A 68 -11.38 8.89 9.90
CA PRO A 68 -11.46 10.05 10.79
C PRO A 68 -10.90 11.34 10.21
N ASP A 69 -9.77 11.31 9.53
CA ASP A 69 -9.07 12.53 9.06
C ASP A 69 -9.08 12.67 7.53
N ASP A 70 -9.92 11.91 6.82
CA ASP A 70 -9.99 11.93 5.34
C ASP A 70 -8.62 11.82 4.65
N LEU A 71 -7.70 11.07 5.24
CA LEU A 71 -6.35 10.88 4.71
C LEU A 71 -6.32 9.74 3.69
N MET A 72 -5.70 9.98 2.53
CA MET A 72 -5.53 8.98 1.46
C MET A 72 -4.98 7.66 1.99
N GLY A 73 -3.93 7.69 2.83
CA GLY A 73 -3.32 6.51 3.41
C GLY A 73 -4.25 5.68 4.30
N GLY A 74 -5.20 6.32 4.99
CA GLY A 74 -6.19 5.63 5.81
C GLY A 74 -7.15 4.79 4.98
N TYR A 75 -7.71 5.35 3.92
CA TYR A 75 -8.57 4.63 2.98
C TYR A 75 -7.81 3.52 2.27
N CYS A 76 -6.59 3.80 1.82
CA CYS A 76 -5.71 2.84 1.17
C CYS A 76 -5.48 1.59 2.02
N VAL A 77 -5.00 1.73 3.26
CA VAL A 77 -4.69 0.60 4.14
C VAL A 77 -5.97 -0.12 4.58
N ALA A 78 -7.07 0.61 4.82
CA ALA A 78 -8.34 -0.01 5.17
C ALA A 78 -8.86 -0.94 4.05
N ILE A 79 -8.74 -0.53 2.80
CA ILE A 79 -9.11 -1.33 1.62
C ILE A 79 -8.15 -2.52 1.48
N ALA A 80 -6.84 -2.29 1.51
CA ALA A 80 -5.84 -3.32 1.30
C ALA A 80 -5.88 -4.44 2.35
N PHE A 81 -6.27 -4.12 3.58
CA PHE A 81 -6.38 -5.09 4.68
C PHE A 81 -7.77 -5.69 4.84
N ASP A 82 -8.69 -5.43 3.91
CA ASP A 82 -10.09 -5.90 3.97
C ASP A 82 -10.79 -5.53 5.28
N LEU A 83 -10.55 -4.31 5.76
CA LEU A 83 -11.16 -3.79 6.99
C LEU A 83 -12.50 -3.09 6.75
N VAL A 84 -12.76 -2.66 5.50
CA VAL A 84 -13.94 -1.87 5.16
C VAL A 84 -15.21 -2.74 5.23
N PRO A 85 -16.25 -2.33 5.98
CA PRO A 85 -17.55 -2.99 5.94
C PRO A 85 -18.13 -3.06 4.51
N ASP A 86 -18.86 -4.12 4.19
CA ASP A 86 -19.37 -4.33 2.83
C ASP A 86 -20.26 -3.20 2.34
N ASP A 87 -21.10 -2.64 3.21
CA ASP A 87 -21.99 -1.51 2.93
C ASP A 87 -21.24 -0.19 2.73
N LEU A 88 -19.97 -0.10 3.10
CA LEU A 88 -19.13 1.09 2.95
C LEU A 88 -18.09 0.98 1.82
N LYS A 89 -17.94 -0.18 1.19
CA LYS A 89 -16.89 -0.41 0.17
C LYS A 89 -16.93 0.61 -0.95
N GLU A 90 -18.11 0.92 -1.49
CA GLU A 90 -18.24 1.88 -2.59
C GLU A 90 -17.90 3.30 -2.13
N SER A 91 -18.36 3.73 -0.97
CA SER A 91 -18.06 5.06 -0.46
C SER A 91 -16.56 5.26 -0.15
N TYR A 92 -15.87 4.20 0.33
CA TYR A 92 -14.43 4.21 0.56
C TYR A 92 -13.64 4.26 -0.75
N LYS A 93 -14.08 3.52 -1.78
CA LYS A 93 -13.54 3.59 -3.13
C LYS A 93 -13.66 5.01 -3.70
N GLU A 94 -14.89 5.56 -3.73
CA GLU A 94 -15.16 6.90 -4.24
C GLU A 94 -14.31 7.96 -3.53
N LYS A 95 -14.14 7.81 -2.22
CA LYS A 95 -13.35 8.73 -1.42
C LYS A 95 -11.86 8.63 -1.74
N LEU A 96 -11.29 7.42 -1.84
CA LEU A 96 -9.90 7.23 -2.25
C LEU A 96 -9.64 7.83 -3.64
N VAL A 97 -10.49 7.53 -4.61
CA VAL A 97 -10.42 8.08 -5.98
C VAL A 97 -10.46 9.61 -5.95
N SER A 98 -11.41 10.19 -5.21
CA SER A 98 -11.55 11.66 -5.09
C SER A 98 -10.31 12.31 -4.47
N LEU A 99 -9.71 11.69 -3.45
CA LEU A 99 -8.49 12.22 -2.82
C LEU A 99 -7.31 12.20 -3.77
N ILE A 100 -7.14 11.13 -4.54
CA ILE A 100 -6.07 11.01 -5.55
C ILE A 100 -6.25 12.07 -6.65
N GLN A 101 -7.47 12.20 -7.18
CA GLN A 101 -7.77 13.18 -8.23
C GLN A 101 -7.55 14.63 -7.73
N LYS A 102 -7.97 14.95 -6.52
CA LYS A 102 -7.73 16.27 -5.90
C LYS A 102 -6.27 16.58 -5.67
N ASN A 103 -5.43 15.56 -5.53
CA ASN A 103 -3.98 15.69 -5.38
C ASN A 103 -3.23 15.59 -6.72
N ASP A 104 -3.91 15.81 -7.84
CA ASP A 104 -3.35 15.78 -9.19
C ASP A 104 -2.61 14.45 -9.48
N TYR A 105 -3.17 13.33 -8.97
CA TYR A 105 -2.62 11.97 -9.08
C TYR A 105 -1.24 11.78 -8.41
N CYS A 106 -0.76 12.75 -7.65
CA CYS A 106 0.47 12.64 -6.87
C CYS A 106 0.25 11.81 -5.61
N LEU A 107 1.32 11.22 -5.10
CA LEU A 107 1.31 10.47 -3.86
C LEU A 107 1.09 11.41 -2.66
N ASP A 108 0.17 11.05 -1.76
CA ASP A 108 -0.03 11.70 -0.46
C ASP A 108 -0.09 10.65 0.64
N THR A 109 0.83 9.70 0.56
CA THR A 109 0.98 8.58 1.47
C THR A 109 2.40 8.54 2.02
N GLY A 110 2.56 8.08 3.26
CA GLY A 110 3.84 7.81 3.88
C GLY A 110 4.20 6.32 3.81
N PHE A 111 5.28 5.93 4.46
CA PHE A 111 5.87 4.59 4.45
C PHE A 111 4.86 3.46 4.74
N LEU A 112 3.89 3.69 5.64
CA LEU A 112 2.91 2.68 6.03
C LEU A 112 1.81 2.45 4.97
N ALA A 113 1.54 3.42 4.11
CA ALA A 113 0.44 3.33 3.16
C ALA A 113 0.88 3.24 1.70
N THR A 114 2.03 3.83 1.34
CA THR A 114 2.55 3.78 -0.04
C THR A 114 2.65 2.36 -0.60
N PRO A 115 3.11 1.34 0.17
CA PRO A 115 3.18 -0.05 -0.31
C PRO A 115 1.85 -0.66 -0.72
N PHE A 116 0.73 -0.11 -0.25
CA PHE A 116 -0.60 -0.66 -0.48
C PHE A 116 -1.44 0.17 -1.44
N LEU A 117 -0.98 1.35 -1.88
CA LEU A 117 -1.82 2.29 -2.62
C LEU A 117 -2.26 1.72 -3.98
N LEU A 118 -1.31 1.23 -4.76
CA LEU A 118 -1.60 0.71 -6.10
C LEU A 118 -2.41 -0.59 -6.03
N ASP A 119 -2.12 -1.45 -5.04
CA ASP A 119 -2.92 -2.65 -4.79
C ASP A 119 -4.34 -2.31 -4.34
N ALA A 120 -4.52 -1.33 -3.44
CA ALA A 120 -5.85 -0.89 -3.02
C ALA A 120 -6.69 -0.42 -4.19
N LEU A 121 -6.11 0.31 -5.14
CA LEU A 121 -6.78 0.72 -6.37
C LEU A 121 -7.15 -0.48 -7.24
N CYS A 122 -6.26 -1.45 -7.40
CA CYS A 122 -6.55 -2.68 -8.12
C CYS A 122 -7.67 -3.49 -7.45
N ILE A 123 -7.68 -3.60 -6.12
CA ILE A 123 -8.72 -4.29 -5.34
C ILE A 123 -10.11 -3.70 -5.58
N VAL A 124 -10.22 -2.38 -5.68
CA VAL A 124 -11.51 -1.70 -5.91
C VAL A 124 -11.86 -1.51 -7.39
N GLY A 125 -11.06 -2.10 -8.31
CA GLY A 125 -11.34 -2.08 -9.75
C GLY A 125 -10.88 -0.82 -10.48
N GLU A 126 -10.00 -0.01 -9.86
CA GLU A 126 -9.48 1.25 -10.41
C GLU A 126 -8.06 1.08 -10.99
N GLN A 127 -7.83 0.05 -11.81
CA GLN A 127 -6.52 -0.26 -12.41
C GLN A 127 -5.98 0.90 -13.25
N GLU A 128 -6.83 1.56 -14.05
CA GLU A 128 -6.41 2.71 -14.86
C GLU A 128 -5.92 3.86 -13.97
N LEU A 129 -6.55 4.08 -12.83
CA LEU A 129 -6.12 5.09 -11.87
C LEU A 129 -4.79 4.70 -11.21
N ALA A 130 -4.57 3.40 -10.91
CA ALA A 130 -3.28 2.92 -10.41
C ALA A 130 -2.16 3.21 -11.41
N HIS A 131 -2.38 2.98 -12.70
CA HIS A 131 -1.42 3.35 -13.75
C HIS A 131 -1.23 4.86 -13.85
N GLN A 132 -2.27 5.68 -13.70
CA GLN A 132 -2.12 7.15 -13.71
C GLN A 132 -1.25 7.64 -12.55
N VAL A 133 -1.41 7.08 -11.35
CA VAL A 133 -0.56 7.38 -10.19
C VAL A 133 0.88 6.90 -10.44
N PHE A 134 1.06 5.71 -10.99
CA PHE A 134 2.36 5.16 -11.33
C PHE A 134 3.12 6.02 -12.35
N TRP A 135 2.43 6.52 -13.38
CA TRP A 135 3.00 7.38 -14.43
C TRP A 135 3.06 8.87 -14.07
N GLN A 136 2.72 9.25 -12.85
CA GLN A 136 2.85 10.65 -12.42
C GLN A 136 4.32 11.05 -12.34
N ASP A 137 4.68 12.17 -12.97
CA ASP A 137 6.05 12.71 -13.01
C ASP A 137 6.24 13.96 -12.14
N LYS A 138 5.14 14.52 -11.61
CA LYS A 138 5.22 15.63 -10.64
C LYS A 138 5.42 15.10 -9.23
N ARG A 139 6.19 15.80 -8.43
CA ARG A 139 6.40 15.50 -7.01
C ARG A 139 5.14 15.69 -6.16
N PRO A 140 4.81 14.75 -5.28
CA PRO A 140 5.46 13.47 -4.93
C PRO A 140 5.12 12.34 -5.92
N SER A 141 6.11 11.73 -6.54
CA SER A 141 5.97 10.56 -7.41
C SER A 141 7.30 9.83 -7.62
N TRP A 142 7.26 8.57 -8.03
CA TRP A 142 8.46 7.79 -8.34
C TRP A 142 9.20 8.31 -9.58
N LEU A 143 8.47 8.71 -10.63
CA LEU A 143 9.11 9.22 -11.85
C LEU A 143 9.77 10.58 -11.63
N TYR A 144 9.25 11.39 -10.70
CA TYR A 144 9.96 12.61 -10.30
C TYR A 144 11.39 12.30 -9.83
N GLU A 145 11.57 11.28 -9.00
CA GLU A 145 12.91 10.89 -8.54
C GLU A 145 13.81 10.42 -9.69
N VAL A 146 13.26 9.59 -10.59
CA VAL A 146 13.96 9.10 -11.78
C VAL A 146 14.42 10.27 -12.67
N ASP A 147 13.53 11.20 -12.96
CA ASP A 147 13.81 12.38 -13.79
C ASP A 147 14.83 13.34 -13.15
N HIS A 148 14.97 13.28 -11.81
CA HIS A 148 15.98 14.03 -11.06
C HIS A 148 17.26 13.23 -10.77
N GLY A 149 17.44 12.11 -11.47
CA GLY A 149 18.70 11.35 -11.49
C GLY A 149 18.83 10.36 -10.34
N ALA A 150 17.74 9.93 -9.71
CA ALA A 150 17.78 8.86 -8.73
C ALA A 150 18.26 7.55 -9.35
N THR A 151 19.18 6.88 -8.68
CA THR A 151 19.68 5.53 -9.01
C THR A 151 19.13 4.47 -8.08
N ALA A 152 18.50 4.89 -6.99
CA ALA A 152 17.70 4.10 -6.06
C ALA A 152 16.57 4.99 -5.51
N ILE A 153 15.52 4.39 -4.97
CA ILE A 153 14.38 5.15 -4.44
C ILE A 153 14.77 5.87 -3.15
N TRP A 154 14.41 7.14 -3.06
CA TRP A 154 14.75 8.01 -1.94
C TRP A 154 13.84 7.78 -0.74
N GLU A 155 14.32 8.15 0.45
CA GLU A 155 13.54 8.17 1.69
C GLU A 155 12.44 9.24 1.69
N ALA A 156 12.66 10.33 0.95
CA ALA A 156 11.73 11.44 0.89
C ALA A 156 11.64 11.99 -0.53
N TRP A 157 10.43 12.29 -0.96
CA TRP A 157 10.13 12.79 -2.31
C TRP A 157 10.83 14.10 -2.70
N ASP A 158 11.41 14.81 -1.74
CA ASP A 158 12.16 16.06 -1.90
C ASP A 158 13.62 15.93 -1.44
N ALA A 159 14.19 14.73 -1.53
CA ALA A 159 15.55 14.46 -1.07
C ALA A 159 16.60 15.28 -1.84
N ASP A 160 16.37 15.58 -3.13
CA ASP A 160 17.20 16.46 -3.96
C ASP A 160 17.29 17.91 -3.43
N GLU A 161 16.26 18.36 -2.72
CA GLU A 161 16.22 19.66 -2.03
C GLU A 161 16.79 19.61 -0.60
N ALA A 162 17.13 18.42 -0.10
CA ALA A 162 17.58 18.20 1.28
C ALA A 162 18.95 18.80 1.64
N LYS A 163 19.51 19.66 0.80
CA LYS A 163 20.74 20.41 1.05
C LYS A 163 20.66 21.40 2.22
N LYS A 164 19.57 21.38 2.99
CA LYS A 164 19.42 22.21 4.19
C LYS A 164 20.27 21.64 5.33
N PRO A 165 21.07 22.49 6.03
CA PRO A 165 21.84 22.06 7.17
C PRO A 165 20.98 21.33 8.22
N GLY A 166 21.43 20.14 8.63
CA GLY A 166 20.73 19.35 9.67
C GLY A 166 19.62 18.42 9.18
N ARG A 167 19.32 18.39 7.88
CA ARG A 167 18.43 17.39 7.29
C ARG A 167 19.25 16.25 6.70
N PHE A 168 19.06 15.06 7.23
CA PHE A 168 19.63 13.82 6.72
C PHE A 168 18.50 13.00 6.10
N VAL A 169 18.65 12.61 4.85
CA VAL A 169 17.76 11.68 4.14
C VAL A 169 18.60 10.64 3.43
N SER A 170 18.10 9.41 3.36
CA SER A 170 18.72 8.36 2.57
C SER A 170 18.32 8.51 1.10
N PHE A 171 19.28 8.27 0.20
CA PHE A 171 19.05 8.17 -1.24
C PHE A 171 18.91 6.73 -1.71
N ASP A 172 18.77 5.79 -0.78
CA ASP A 172 18.50 4.38 -1.01
C ASP A 172 17.65 3.86 0.16
N HIS A 173 16.32 3.89 0.01
CA HIS A 173 15.38 3.56 1.08
C HIS A 173 14.24 2.65 0.58
N TYR A 174 14.16 1.45 1.14
CA TYR A 174 13.25 0.39 0.69
C TYR A 174 11.76 0.74 0.81
N ALA A 175 11.36 1.59 1.75
CA ALA A 175 9.95 1.80 2.07
C ALA A 175 9.12 2.35 0.91
N LEU A 176 9.71 3.26 0.11
CA LEU A 176 9.07 3.78 -1.10
C LEU A 176 9.42 2.98 -2.36
N GLY A 177 10.43 2.10 -2.29
CA GLY A 177 10.80 1.15 -3.34
C GLY A 177 9.83 -0.01 -3.55
N CYS A 178 8.78 -0.09 -2.72
CA CYS A 178 7.69 -1.07 -2.81
C CYS A 178 7.00 -1.12 -4.19
N VAL A 179 7.14 -0.10 -5.02
CA VAL A 179 6.59 -0.05 -6.37
C VAL A 179 7.13 -1.16 -7.27
N ASP A 180 8.34 -1.63 -7.03
CA ASP A 180 8.95 -2.73 -7.78
C ASP A 180 8.12 -4.03 -7.67
N ASP A 181 7.69 -4.39 -6.46
CA ASP A 181 6.80 -5.52 -6.23
C ASP A 181 5.48 -5.39 -7.01
N TRP A 182 4.87 -4.19 -7.03
CA TRP A 182 3.67 -3.95 -7.82
C TRP A 182 3.92 -4.06 -9.34
N MET A 183 5.05 -3.56 -9.83
CA MET A 183 5.44 -3.72 -11.24
C MET A 183 5.56 -5.19 -11.61
N GLU A 184 6.14 -6.00 -10.75
CA GLU A 184 6.29 -7.44 -10.97
C GLU A 184 4.94 -8.16 -11.00
N ARG A 185 4.09 -7.92 -10.01
CA ARG A 185 2.80 -8.62 -9.87
C ARG A 185 1.72 -8.09 -10.79
N ALA A 186 1.63 -6.77 -10.95
CA ALA A 186 0.58 -6.14 -11.74
C ALA A 186 0.99 -5.91 -13.20
N ILE A 187 2.12 -5.23 -13.46
CA ILE A 187 2.52 -4.89 -14.84
C ILE A 187 3.01 -6.14 -15.57
N CYS A 188 4.03 -6.84 -15.04
CA CYS A 188 4.52 -8.08 -15.65
C CYS A 188 3.58 -9.27 -15.40
N GLY A 189 2.74 -9.16 -14.39
CA GLY A 189 1.63 -10.08 -14.14
C GLY A 189 2.02 -11.42 -13.55
N ILE A 190 3.22 -11.56 -12.98
CA ILE A 190 3.65 -12.81 -12.32
C ILE A 190 3.34 -12.70 -10.84
N ASP A 191 2.35 -13.45 -10.39
CA ASP A 191 1.88 -13.50 -9.01
C ASP A 191 1.62 -14.94 -8.56
N THR A 192 1.36 -15.14 -7.28
CA THR A 192 1.03 -16.43 -6.70
C THR A 192 -0.19 -16.35 -5.80
N ASP A 193 -0.98 -17.40 -5.78
CA ASP A 193 -2.07 -17.63 -4.83
C ASP A 193 -1.74 -18.75 -3.82
N GLN A 194 -0.53 -19.31 -3.89
CA GLN A 194 -0.07 -20.35 -2.96
C GLN A 194 1.34 -20.09 -2.47
N ALA A 195 1.54 -20.27 -1.17
CA ALA A 195 2.84 -20.12 -0.54
C ALA A 195 3.94 -20.94 -1.26
N GLY A 196 5.09 -20.30 -1.50
CA GLY A 196 6.23 -20.91 -2.18
C GLY A 196 6.07 -21.04 -3.70
N PHE A 197 5.20 -20.26 -4.32
CA PHE A 197 4.93 -20.30 -5.77
C PHE A 197 4.59 -21.71 -6.30
N LYS A 198 3.93 -22.54 -5.49
CA LYS A 198 3.45 -23.88 -5.89
C LYS A 198 2.38 -23.79 -6.98
N HIS A 199 1.62 -22.74 -6.99
CA HIS A 199 0.76 -22.30 -8.06
C HIS A 199 1.03 -20.83 -8.34
N PHE A 200 1.14 -20.47 -9.61
CA PHE A 200 1.38 -19.09 -10.03
C PHE A 200 0.35 -18.68 -11.07
N VAL A 201 0.13 -17.38 -11.14
CA VAL A 201 -0.79 -16.74 -12.07
C VAL A 201 0.00 -15.82 -12.98
N ILE A 202 -0.25 -15.87 -14.28
CA ILE A 202 0.29 -14.89 -15.25
C ILE A 202 -0.89 -14.08 -15.75
N ARG A 203 -0.98 -12.82 -15.30
CA ARG A 203 -2.07 -11.91 -15.62
C ARG A 203 -1.57 -10.46 -15.70
N PRO A 204 -0.80 -10.11 -16.76
CA PRO A 204 -0.29 -8.76 -16.91
C PRO A 204 -1.43 -7.74 -17.10
N GLN A 205 -1.26 -6.58 -16.48
CA GLN A 205 -2.13 -5.42 -16.69
C GLN A 205 -1.49 -4.51 -17.74
N TYR A 206 -2.11 -4.44 -18.90
CA TYR A 206 -1.59 -3.62 -19.99
C TYR A 206 -1.97 -2.15 -19.80
N ASP A 207 -1.02 -1.28 -20.12
CA ASP A 207 -1.18 0.17 -20.17
C ASP A 207 -0.73 0.68 -21.55
N SER A 208 -1.40 1.72 -22.04
CA SER A 208 -1.10 2.29 -23.36
C SER A 208 0.27 2.97 -23.45
N LYS A 209 0.88 3.34 -22.35
CA LYS A 209 2.22 3.94 -22.28
C LYS A 209 3.33 2.89 -22.25
N LEU A 210 3.00 1.65 -21.89
CA LEU A 210 3.96 0.57 -21.79
C LEU A 210 4.19 -0.06 -23.18
N THR A 211 5.42 -0.05 -23.66
CA THR A 211 5.78 -0.64 -24.96
C THR A 211 6.22 -2.09 -24.85
N SER A 212 6.77 -2.49 -23.70
CA SER A 212 7.20 -3.87 -23.41
C SER A 212 7.36 -4.05 -21.91
N CYS A 213 7.21 -5.28 -21.44
CA CYS A 213 7.58 -5.71 -20.11
C CYS A 213 8.22 -7.09 -20.22
N GLU A 214 9.35 -7.27 -19.56
CA GLU A 214 10.05 -8.55 -19.49
C GLU A 214 10.44 -8.81 -18.05
N ARG A 215 10.13 -10.00 -17.56
CA ARG A 215 10.54 -10.47 -16.24
C ARG A 215 10.95 -11.92 -16.29
N THR A 216 12.05 -12.23 -15.63
CA THR A 216 12.47 -13.60 -15.33
C THR A 216 12.28 -13.85 -13.84
N PHE A 217 11.61 -14.92 -13.49
CA PHE A 217 11.38 -15.32 -12.11
C PHE A 217 11.89 -16.76 -11.89
N GLU A 218 12.78 -16.92 -10.92
CA GLU A 218 13.29 -18.21 -10.51
C GLU A 218 12.58 -18.68 -9.25
N SER A 219 11.78 -19.73 -9.35
CA SER A 219 11.10 -20.38 -8.22
C SER A 219 11.88 -21.60 -7.75
N GLU A 220 11.50 -22.21 -6.63
CA GLU A 220 12.05 -23.49 -6.19
C GLU A 220 11.82 -24.64 -7.22
N ALA A 221 10.84 -24.49 -8.09
CA ALA A 221 10.54 -25.44 -9.17
C ALA A 221 11.31 -25.18 -10.47
N GLY A 222 12.08 -24.11 -10.54
CA GLY A 222 12.84 -23.64 -11.71
C GLY A 222 12.34 -22.30 -12.26
N MET A 223 12.90 -21.92 -13.43
CA MET A 223 12.49 -20.69 -14.15
C MET A 223 11.25 -20.93 -14.99
#